data_c101fdbee3460516810591efee11e982
#
_entry.id   c101fdbee3460516810591efee11e982
#
_cell.length_a   1.000
_cell.length_b   1.000
_cell.length_c   1.000
_cell.angle_alpha   90.00
_cell.angle_beta   90.00
_cell.angle_gamma   90.00
#
_symmetry.space_group_name_H-M   'P 1'
#
loop_
_entity.id
_entity.type
_entity.pdbx_description
1 polymer ?
#
loop_
_entity_poly.entity_id
_entity_poly.type
_entity_poly.pdbx_seq_one_letter_code
_entity_poly.pdbx_strand_id
1 'polypeptide(L)'
;MTQKTVFRNCLGILLPDGSSPEGLDVLVEGNRIKKVGRLEAAEFQDARIIDASNHVLLPGMVNTHHHFYQTLTRNLPAVQNAKLFDWLVYLYEIWKGLDEDAIYWSSRLALAELLKTGCTLASDHHYLYPRSLDADIPTIQFGAARELGIRVCLTRGSMSRSKKDGGLPPDSTVQDEDTILAHMEESIRKFHDPASDSMQRLALAPCSPFSVSEASMRAAAELGRRYGVRLHTHLAETADEDEYCLAMYHRRPLQVMEDTGFIGSDVWYAHGIFFTDDELKTLARTGTGIAHCPSSNMRLGSGICRVREMLDLGIP
;
A
#
# COMPACT_ATOMS: atom_id res chain seq x y z
N MET A 1 -14.95 -28.86 -3.94
CA MET A 1 -13.62 -29.23 -4.43
C MET A 1 -12.90 -27.93 -4.78
N THR A 2 -11.63 -27.80 -4.41
CA THR A 2 -10.82 -26.61 -4.74
C THR A 2 -10.58 -26.60 -6.25
N GLN A 3 -10.85 -25.46 -6.91
CA GLN A 3 -10.66 -25.32 -8.37
C GLN A 3 -9.19 -25.51 -8.72
N LYS A 4 -8.91 -26.41 -9.67
CA LYS A 4 -7.56 -26.61 -10.23
C LYS A 4 -7.46 -25.93 -11.61
N THR A 5 -6.34 -25.27 -11.86
CA THR A 5 -5.99 -24.72 -13.19
C THR A 5 -4.56 -25.10 -13.53
N VAL A 6 -4.35 -25.54 -14.75
CA VAL A 6 -3.01 -25.88 -15.25
C VAL A 6 -2.70 -25.06 -16.49
N PHE A 7 -1.56 -24.38 -16.45
CA PHE A 7 -0.94 -23.77 -17.63
C PHE A 7 0.04 -24.77 -18.22
N ARG A 8 -0.25 -25.23 -19.45
CA ARG A 8 0.53 -26.31 -20.11
C ARG A 8 1.52 -25.77 -21.12
N ASN A 9 2.69 -26.42 -21.17
CA ASN A 9 3.72 -26.18 -22.20
C ASN A 9 4.17 -24.72 -22.27
N CYS A 10 4.31 -24.03 -21.13
CA CYS A 10 4.66 -22.60 -21.13
C CYS A 10 5.89 -22.32 -21.99
N LEU A 11 5.81 -21.33 -22.89
CA LEU A 11 6.95 -20.87 -23.69
C LEU A 11 8.13 -20.46 -22.81
N GLY A 12 7.87 -19.89 -21.65
CA GLY A 12 8.82 -19.58 -20.60
C GLY A 12 8.11 -19.34 -19.28
N ILE A 13 8.81 -19.53 -18.17
CA ILE A 13 8.32 -19.23 -16.82
C ILE A 13 9.41 -18.45 -16.11
N LEU A 14 9.16 -17.19 -15.76
CA LEU A 14 10.12 -16.41 -14.95
C LEU A 14 10.10 -16.93 -13.50
N LEU A 15 11.21 -17.49 -13.04
CA LEU A 15 11.39 -17.97 -11.68
C LEU A 15 12.04 -16.89 -10.79
N PRO A 16 11.95 -17.03 -9.44
CA PRO A 16 12.53 -16.06 -8.50
C PRO A 16 14.05 -15.86 -8.63
N ASP A 17 14.77 -16.84 -9.14
CA ASP A 17 16.22 -16.77 -9.40
C ASP A 17 16.57 -16.08 -10.73
N GLY A 18 15.56 -15.58 -11.45
CA GLY A 18 15.72 -14.95 -12.76
C GLY A 18 15.84 -15.91 -13.94
N SER A 19 15.84 -17.21 -13.70
CA SER A 19 15.83 -18.21 -14.80
C SER A 19 14.46 -18.25 -15.47
N SER A 20 14.44 -18.66 -16.75
CA SER A 20 13.20 -18.79 -17.53
C SER A 20 13.17 -20.12 -18.30
N PRO A 21 12.91 -21.25 -17.62
CA PRO A 21 12.80 -22.55 -18.28
C PRO A 21 11.59 -22.60 -19.23
N GLU A 22 11.75 -23.35 -20.32
CA GLU A 22 10.73 -23.54 -21.37
C GLU A 22 10.06 -24.92 -21.24
N GLY A 23 8.83 -25.03 -21.77
CA GLY A 23 8.11 -26.31 -21.89
C GLY A 23 7.72 -26.93 -20.57
N LEU A 24 7.68 -26.15 -19.50
CA LEU A 24 7.15 -26.57 -18.21
C LEU A 24 5.67 -26.20 -18.05
N ASP A 25 5.04 -26.86 -17.09
CA ASP A 25 3.66 -26.61 -16.71
C ASP A 25 3.61 -25.91 -15.35
N VAL A 26 2.51 -25.21 -15.08
CA VAL A 26 2.21 -24.65 -13.75
C VAL A 26 0.85 -25.11 -13.28
N LEU A 27 0.81 -25.81 -12.16
CA LEU A 27 -0.42 -26.23 -11.49
C LEU A 27 -0.77 -25.22 -10.40
N VAL A 28 -1.98 -24.64 -10.51
CA VAL A 28 -2.58 -23.77 -9.51
C VAL A 28 -3.78 -24.49 -8.89
N GLU A 29 -3.86 -24.50 -7.57
CA GLU A 29 -4.96 -25.06 -6.82
C GLU A 29 -5.50 -24.00 -5.84
N GLY A 30 -6.73 -23.53 -6.10
CA GLY A 30 -7.28 -22.40 -5.40
C GLY A 30 -6.44 -21.13 -5.63
N ASN A 31 -5.90 -20.58 -4.57
CA ASN A 31 -5.06 -19.37 -4.59
C ASN A 31 -3.54 -19.65 -4.48
N ARG A 32 -3.12 -20.93 -4.67
CA ARG A 32 -1.73 -21.35 -4.54
C ARG A 32 -1.17 -21.96 -5.81
N ILE A 33 0.07 -21.62 -6.14
CA ILE A 33 0.90 -22.38 -7.08
C ILE A 33 1.36 -23.65 -6.35
N LYS A 34 0.92 -24.82 -6.83
CA LYS A 34 1.23 -26.11 -6.22
C LYS A 34 2.48 -26.74 -6.78
N LYS A 35 2.71 -26.59 -8.09
CA LYS A 35 3.85 -27.18 -8.77
C LYS A 35 4.21 -26.38 -10.00
N VAL A 36 5.51 -26.21 -10.21
CA VAL A 36 6.12 -25.74 -11.46
C VAL A 36 7.03 -26.89 -11.94
N GLY A 37 6.80 -27.39 -13.15
CA GLY A 37 7.55 -28.51 -13.70
C GLY A 37 6.73 -29.30 -14.71
N ARG A 38 7.25 -30.40 -15.20
CA ARG A 38 6.46 -31.31 -16.04
C ARG A 38 5.43 -32.04 -15.18
N LEU A 39 4.17 -32.02 -15.63
CA LEU A 39 3.05 -32.66 -14.95
C LEU A 39 2.65 -33.95 -15.65
N GLU A 40 2.40 -35.00 -14.86
CA GLU A 40 1.79 -36.23 -15.34
C GLU A 40 0.26 -36.09 -15.48
N ALA A 41 -0.35 -36.86 -16.38
CA ALA A 41 -1.78 -36.76 -16.68
C ALA A 41 -2.68 -36.89 -15.42
N ALA A 42 -2.28 -37.72 -14.47
CA ALA A 42 -3.00 -37.92 -13.22
C ALA A 42 -3.03 -36.67 -12.31
N GLU A 43 -2.06 -35.77 -12.42
CA GLU A 43 -1.95 -34.57 -11.58
C GLU A 43 -2.97 -33.47 -11.97
N PHE A 44 -3.50 -33.51 -13.19
CA PHE A 44 -4.40 -32.51 -13.72
C PHE A 44 -5.69 -33.05 -14.34
N GLN A 45 -6.06 -34.30 -14.03
CA GLN A 45 -7.20 -34.98 -14.64
C GLN A 45 -8.50 -34.14 -14.55
N ASP A 46 -8.73 -33.45 -13.43
CA ASP A 46 -9.92 -32.62 -13.18
C ASP A 46 -9.64 -31.11 -13.21
N ALA A 47 -8.55 -30.70 -13.87
CA ALA A 47 -8.15 -29.30 -13.91
C ALA A 47 -8.66 -28.61 -15.17
N ARG A 48 -8.94 -27.29 -15.05
CA ARG A 48 -9.05 -26.42 -16.21
C ARG A 48 -7.68 -26.30 -16.87
N ILE A 49 -7.56 -26.72 -18.11
CA ILE A 49 -6.31 -26.66 -18.88
C ILE A 49 -6.27 -25.39 -19.71
N ILE A 50 -5.18 -24.65 -19.63
CA ILE A 50 -4.86 -23.48 -20.44
C ILE A 50 -3.59 -23.83 -21.23
N ASP A 51 -3.67 -23.85 -22.56
CA ASP A 51 -2.48 -23.96 -23.39
C ASP A 51 -1.68 -22.66 -23.34
N ALA A 52 -0.45 -22.75 -22.85
CA ALA A 52 0.48 -21.65 -22.68
C ALA A 52 1.68 -21.75 -23.62
N SER A 53 1.61 -22.57 -24.68
CA SER A 53 2.70 -22.80 -25.62
C SER A 53 3.20 -21.52 -26.33
N ASN A 54 2.37 -20.47 -26.39
CA ASN A 54 2.69 -19.16 -26.92
C ASN A 54 2.73 -18.07 -25.83
N HIS A 55 2.83 -18.45 -24.54
CA HIS A 55 2.79 -17.50 -23.43
C HIS A 55 3.99 -17.69 -22.50
N VAL A 56 4.52 -16.57 -22.02
CA VAL A 56 5.47 -16.53 -20.90
C VAL A 56 4.69 -16.28 -19.63
N LEU A 57 4.88 -17.14 -18.62
CA LEU A 57 4.31 -16.93 -17.29
C LEU A 57 5.24 -16.07 -16.44
N LEU A 58 4.67 -15.04 -15.83
CA LEU A 58 5.36 -14.15 -14.91
C LEU A 58 4.71 -14.25 -13.52
N PRO A 59 5.46 -14.03 -12.43
CA PRO A 59 4.86 -13.75 -11.14
C PRO A 59 3.89 -12.57 -11.25
N GLY A 60 2.75 -12.63 -10.55
CA GLY A 60 1.81 -11.52 -10.52
C GLY A 60 2.47 -10.27 -9.92
N MET A 61 2.16 -9.12 -10.49
CA MET A 61 2.71 -7.85 -10.02
C MET A 61 2.14 -7.48 -8.65
N VAL A 62 2.93 -6.73 -7.87
CA VAL A 62 2.56 -6.24 -6.54
C VAL A 62 2.52 -4.72 -6.56
N ASN A 63 1.39 -4.15 -6.15
CA ASN A 63 1.26 -2.73 -5.90
C ASN A 63 1.31 -2.48 -4.39
N THR A 64 2.37 -1.83 -3.92
CA THR A 64 2.64 -1.65 -2.49
C THR A 64 2.12 -0.33 -1.91
N HIS A 65 1.60 0.56 -2.77
CA HIS A 65 1.04 1.84 -2.35
C HIS A 65 0.06 2.38 -3.39
N HIS A 66 -1.14 2.72 -2.95
CA HIS A 66 -2.21 3.31 -3.74
C HIS A 66 -3.17 4.08 -2.83
N HIS A 67 -4.03 4.93 -3.41
CA HIS A 67 -5.16 5.60 -2.75
C HIS A 67 -6.40 5.38 -3.60
N PHE A 68 -7.20 4.35 -3.30
CA PHE A 68 -8.32 3.96 -4.16
C PHE A 68 -9.34 5.07 -4.33
N TYR A 69 -9.69 5.79 -3.27
CA TYR A 69 -10.68 6.88 -3.33
C TYR A 69 -10.25 8.03 -4.25
N GLN A 70 -8.94 8.24 -4.45
CA GLN A 70 -8.43 9.29 -5.33
C GLN A 70 -8.70 9.03 -6.81
N THR A 71 -9.07 7.80 -7.18
CA THR A 71 -9.45 7.47 -8.57
C THR A 71 -10.63 8.30 -9.07
N LEU A 72 -11.51 8.76 -8.18
CA LEU A 72 -12.67 9.60 -8.52
C LEU A 72 -12.29 11.05 -8.86
N THR A 73 -11.10 11.50 -8.47
CA THR A 73 -10.65 12.90 -8.65
C THR A 73 -9.40 13.00 -9.52
N ARG A 74 -9.09 11.96 -10.30
CA ARG A 74 -7.98 12.01 -11.26
C ARG A 74 -8.15 13.13 -12.26
N ASN A 75 -7.04 13.79 -12.59
CA ASN A 75 -6.98 14.84 -13.60
C ASN A 75 -7.94 16.01 -13.38
N LEU A 76 -8.27 16.32 -12.12
CA LEU A 76 -9.10 17.47 -11.82
C LEU A 76 -8.40 18.76 -12.28
N PRO A 77 -9.00 19.55 -13.21
CA PRO A 77 -8.30 20.68 -13.85
C PRO A 77 -7.78 21.73 -12.87
N ALA A 78 -8.52 21.99 -11.79
CA ALA A 78 -8.18 23.01 -10.81
C ALA A 78 -6.83 22.77 -10.09
N VAL A 79 -6.37 21.53 -10.01
CA VAL A 79 -5.12 21.15 -9.31
C VAL A 79 -4.14 20.41 -10.22
N GLN A 80 -4.33 20.52 -11.54
CA GLN A 80 -3.54 19.79 -12.53
C GLN A 80 -2.03 20.05 -12.39
N ASN A 81 -1.61 21.24 -12.02
CA ASN A 81 -0.22 21.65 -11.87
C ASN A 81 0.15 22.04 -10.43
N ALA A 82 -0.70 21.68 -9.46
CA ALA A 82 -0.43 21.99 -8.05
C ALA A 82 0.68 21.08 -7.48
N LYS A 83 1.51 21.65 -6.60
CA LYS A 83 2.42 20.89 -5.75
C LYS A 83 1.64 20.15 -4.66
N LEU A 84 2.31 19.22 -3.96
CA LEU A 84 1.68 18.31 -3.01
C LEU A 84 0.78 19.02 -1.98
N PHE A 85 1.29 20.01 -1.27
CA PHE A 85 0.53 20.65 -0.18
C PHE A 85 -0.68 21.43 -0.70
N ASP A 86 -0.53 22.19 -1.78
CA ASP A 86 -1.65 22.90 -2.41
C ASP A 86 -2.68 21.92 -3.00
N TRP A 87 -2.21 20.83 -3.60
CA TRP A 87 -3.04 19.75 -4.13
C TRP A 87 -3.86 19.08 -3.02
N LEU A 88 -3.24 18.75 -1.88
CA LEU A 88 -3.91 18.17 -0.72
C LEU A 88 -4.95 19.14 -0.12
N VAL A 89 -4.57 20.40 0.13
CA VAL A 89 -5.47 21.41 0.72
C VAL A 89 -6.72 21.58 -0.13
N TYR A 90 -6.60 21.60 -1.46
CA TYR A 90 -7.75 21.70 -2.35
C TYR A 90 -8.62 20.43 -2.33
N LEU A 91 -7.99 19.26 -2.44
CA LEU A 91 -8.72 18.01 -2.56
C LEU A 91 -9.35 17.53 -1.26
N TYR A 92 -8.82 17.88 -0.10
CA TYR A 92 -9.49 17.59 1.18
C TYR A 92 -10.87 18.21 1.26
N GLU A 93 -11.10 19.38 0.64
CA GLU A 93 -12.42 20.02 0.59
C GLU A 93 -13.41 19.23 -0.29
N ILE A 94 -12.93 18.46 -1.25
CA ILE A 94 -13.75 17.54 -2.05
C ILE A 94 -13.92 16.21 -1.32
N TRP A 95 -12.83 15.63 -0.85
CA TRP A 95 -12.83 14.30 -0.23
C TRP A 95 -13.57 14.23 1.11
N LYS A 96 -13.76 15.36 1.81
CA LYS A 96 -14.62 15.39 3.00
C LYS A 96 -16.08 14.99 2.71
N GLY A 97 -16.49 14.98 1.44
CA GLY A 97 -17.80 14.57 0.98
C GLY A 97 -17.87 13.11 0.49
N LEU A 98 -16.83 12.30 0.70
CA LEU A 98 -16.88 10.87 0.36
C LEU A 98 -17.97 10.17 1.19
N ASP A 99 -18.75 9.32 0.51
CA ASP A 99 -19.78 8.46 1.07
C ASP A 99 -19.43 6.98 0.81
N GLU A 100 -20.30 6.07 1.25
CA GLU A 100 -20.13 4.62 1.10
C GLU A 100 -20.01 4.20 -0.38
N ASP A 101 -20.86 4.76 -1.23
CA ASP A 101 -20.83 4.48 -2.66
C ASP A 101 -19.53 4.93 -3.30
N ALA A 102 -19.04 6.12 -2.96
CA ALA A 102 -17.76 6.63 -3.42
C ALA A 102 -16.60 5.71 -3.00
N ILE A 103 -16.56 5.24 -1.75
CA ILE A 103 -15.55 4.30 -1.27
C ILE A 103 -15.66 2.95 -2.02
N TYR A 104 -16.86 2.43 -2.17
CA TYR A 104 -17.09 1.14 -2.85
C TYR A 104 -16.66 1.20 -4.33
N TRP A 105 -17.18 2.16 -5.08
CA TRP A 105 -16.91 2.23 -6.51
C TRP A 105 -15.48 2.62 -6.85
N SER A 106 -14.85 3.51 -6.04
CA SER A 106 -13.44 3.84 -6.21
C SER A 106 -12.54 2.63 -5.95
N SER A 107 -12.85 1.86 -4.91
CA SER A 107 -12.10 0.62 -4.60
C SER A 107 -12.23 -0.40 -5.72
N ARG A 108 -13.43 -0.62 -6.24
CA ARG A 108 -13.65 -1.53 -7.38
C ARG A 108 -12.93 -1.06 -8.63
N LEU A 109 -12.98 0.24 -8.93
CA LEU A 109 -12.31 0.81 -10.10
C LEU A 109 -10.80 0.61 -10.00
N ALA A 110 -10.19 1.02 -8.89
CA ALA A 110 -8.75 0.88 -8.68
C ALA A 110 -8.29 -0.58 -8.78
N LEU A 111 -8.98 -1.49 -8.09
CA LEU A 111 -8.64 -2.90 -8.09
C LEU A 111 -8.84 -3.56 -9.47
N ALA A 112 -9.90 -3.19 -10.20
CA ALA A 112 -10.12 -3.69 -11.55
C ALA A 112 -9.05 -3.22 -12.54
N GLU A 113 -8.61 -1.96 -12.45
CA GLU A 113 -7.51 -1.43 -13.24
C GLU A 113 -6.20 -2.16 -12.93
N LEU A 114 -5.90 -2.37 -11.65
CA LEU A 114 -4.71 -3.11 -11.22
C LEU A 114 -4.73 -4.56 -11.73
N LEU A 115 -5.84 -5.26 -11.62
CA LEU A 115 -6.00 -6.62 -12.17
C LEU A 115 -5.74 -6.66 -13.68
N LYS A 116 -6.24 -5.68 -14.43
CA LYS A 116 -6.04 -5.60 -15.89
C LYS A 116 -4.57 -5.38 -16.28
N THR A 117 -3.75 -4.88 -15.37
CA THR A 117 -2.30 -4.71 -15.58
C THR A 117 -1.46 -5.89 -15.06
N GLY A 118 -2.11 -6.96 -14.56
CA GLY A 118 -1.43 -8.14 -14.03
C GLY A 118 -1.08 -8.06 -12.55
N CYS A 119 -1.60 -7.08 -11.81
CA CYS A 119 -1.44 -7.00 -10.36
C CYS A 119 -2.26 -8.09 -9.67
N THR A 120 -1.63 -8.83 -8.75
CA THR A 120 -2.27 -9.91 -7.99
C THR A 120 -2.30 -9.66 -6.48
N LEU A 121 -1.56 -8.65 -6.02
CA LEU A 121 -1.58 -8.17 -4.64
C LEU A 121 -1.52 -6.64 -4.65
N ALA A 122 -2.53 -5.99 -4.10
CA ALA A 122 -2.60 -4.55 -3.98
C ALA A 122 -2.62 -4.09 -2.51
N SER A 123 -1.98 -2.96 -2.23
CA SER A 123 -2.15 -2.21 -0.99
C SER A 123 -2.89 -0.91 -1.26
N ASP A 124 -3.76 -0.50 -0.34
CA ASP A 124 -4.37 0.82 -0.34
C ASP A 124 -4.00 1.57 0.94
N HIS A 125 -3.56 2.81 0.81
CA HIS A 125 -3.34 3.70 1.94
C HIS A 125 -4.55 4.61 2.14
N HIS A 126 -5.61 4.08 2.76
CA HIS A 126 -6.80 4.85 3.11
C HIS A 126 -6.62 5.53 4.46
N TYR A 127 -6.49 6.85 4.47
CA TYR A 127 -6.26 7.64 5.68
C TYR A 127 -7.33 8.69 5.94
N LEU A 128 -8.28 8.86 5.03
CA LEU A 128 -9.32 9.87 5.07
C LEU A 128 -10.61 9.31 5.67
N TYR A 129 -10.99 9.80 6.83
CA TYR A 129 -12.19 9.42 7.57
C TYR A 129 -13.06 10.65 7.83
N PRO A 130 -13.93 11.07 6.86
CA PRO A 130 -14.80 12.20 7.04
C PRO A 130 -15.74 11.99 8.22
N ARG A 131 -15.93 13.02 9.06
CA ARG A 131 -16.86 12.94 10.21
C ARG A 131 -18.32 12.71 9.82
N SER A 132 -18.68 13.04 8.59
CA SER A 132 -20.02 12.81 8.02
C SER A 132 -20.26 11.37 7.57
N LEU A 133 -19.21 10.57 7.47
CA LEU A 133 -19.31 9.17 7.01
C LEU A 133 -19.42 8.23 8.21
N ASP A 134 -20.62 7.69 8.42
CA ASP A 134 -20.91 6.67 9.43
C ASP A 134 -20.83 5.28 8.80
N ALA A 135 -19.64 4.92 8.28
CA ALA A 135 -19.40 3.64 7.65
C ALA A 135 -18.02 3.06 8.01
N ASP A 136 -17.98 1.74 8.12
CA ASP A 136 -16.73 1.00 8.32
C ASP A 136 -16.01 0.83 6.96
N ILE A 137 -15.16 1.78 6.62
CA ILE A 137 -14.41 1.83 5.35
C ILE A 137 -13.66 0.51 5.07
N PRO A 138 -12.91 -0.09 6.01
CA PRO A 138 -12.28 -1.40 5.78
C PRO A 138 -13.29 -2.48 5.34
N THR A 139 -14.48 -2.53 5.92
CA THR A 139 -15.52 -3.50 5.50
C THR A 139 -15.88 -3.32 4.03
N ILE A 140 -16.07 -2.09 3.56
CA ILE A 140 -16.41 -1.79 2.16
C ILE A 140 -15.28 -2.21 1.23
N GLN A 141 -14.06 -1.82 1.55
CA GLN A 141 -12.89 -2.08 0.72
C GLN A 141 -12.55 -3.58 0.64
N PHE A 142 -12.57 -4.31 1.75
CA PHE A 142 -12.39 -5.77 1.75
C PHE A 142 -13.53 -6.48 1.03
N GLY A 143 -14.76 -5.96 1.10
CA GLY A 143 -15.90 -6.43 0.31
C GLY A 143 -15.63 -6.34 -1.19
N ALA A 144 -15.24 -5.16 -1.66
CA ALA A 144 -14.90 -4.91 -3.07
C ALA A 144 -13.75 -5.81 -3.57
N ALA A 145 -12.71 -5.99 -2.75
CA ALA A 145 -11.58 -6.86 -3.08
C ALA A 145 -12.00 -8.34 -3.20
N ARG A 146 -12.87 -8.81 -2.31
CA ARG A 146 -13.39 -10.18 -2.32
C ARG A 146 -14.23 -10.46 -3.56
N GLU A 147 -15.08 -9.51 -3.97
CA GLU A 147 -15.89 -9.63 -5.17
C GLU A 147 -15.07 -9.74 -6.44
N LEU A 148 -13.93 -9.03 -6.50
CA LEU A 148 -13.02 -9.08 -7.63
C LEU A 148 -12.03 -10.25 -7.57
N GLY A 149 -11.90 -10.90 -6.42
CA GLY A 149 -11.00 -12.02 -6.23
C GLY A 149 -9.52 -11.66 -6.21
N ILE A 150 -9.18 -10.43 -5.83
CA ILE A 150 -7.79 -9.96 -5.73
C ILE A 150 -7.30 -10.03 -4.27
N ARG A 151 -6.03 -10.39 -4.09
CA ARG A 151 -5.37 -10.34 -2.79
C ARG A 151 -5.03 -8.88 -2.43
N VAL A 152 -5.30 -8.51 -1.16
CA VAL A 152 -5.06 -7.15 -0.69
C VAL A 152 -4.39 -7.11 0.67
N CYS A 153 -3.56 -6.08 0.87
CA CYS A 153 -3.10 -5.60 2.16
C CYS A 153 -3.62 -4.17 2.32
N LEU A 154 -4.82 -4.03 2.85
CA LEU A 154 -5.41 -2.70 3.07
C LEU A 154 -4.88 -2.07 4.34
N THR A 155 -4.98 -0.75 4.44
CA THR A 155 -4.53 -0.06 5.63
C THR A 155 -5.69 0.56 6.40
N ARG A 156 -5.59 0.56 7.73
CA ARG A 156 -6.30 1.51 8.58
C ARG A 156 -5.37 2.71 8.76
N GLY A 157 -5.46 3.66 7.83
CA GLY A 157 -4.74 4.92 7.89
C GLY A 157 -5.40 5.92 8.85
N SER A 158 -4.76 7.06 9.11
CA SER A 158 -5.29 8.07 10.02
C SER A 158 -4.73 9.45 9.78
N MET A 159 -5.50 10.47 10.16
CA MET A 159 -5.07 11.85 10.34
C MET A 159 -5.63 12.34 11.67
N SER A 160 -4.77 12.88 12.54
CA SER A 160 -5.17 13.46 13.84
C SER A 160 -4.86 14.95 13.96
N ARG A 161 -4.02 15.49 13.07
CA ARG A 161 -3.59 16.89 13.10
C ARG A 161 -4.28 17.68 11.98
N SER A 162 -5.13 18.62 12.37
CA SER A 162 -5.83 19.50 11.44
C SER A 162 -5.14 20.86 11.25
N LYS A 163 -5.70 21.72 10.38
CA LYS A 163 -5.17 23.08 10.15
C LYS A 163 -5.01 23.90 11.41
N LYS A 164 -5.93 23.78 12.38
CA LYS A 164 -5.85 24.52 13.66
C LYS A 164 -4.67 24.06 14.53
N ASP A 165 -4.19 22.83 14.32
CA ASP A 165 -3.09 22.20 15.06
C ASP A 165 -1.78 22.18 14.24
N GLY A 166 -1.72 22.97 13.15
CA GLY A 166 -0.54 23.10 12.28
C GLY A 166 -0.42 22.01 11.21
N GLY A 167 -1.47 21.19 11.00
CA GLY A 167 -1.53 20.25 9.89
C GLY A 167 -2.17 20.83 8.63
N LEU A 168 -2.35 20.00 7.60
CA LEU A 168 -2.97 20.41 6.33
C LEU A 168 -4.49 20.12 6.24
N PRO A 169 -5.01 18.98 6.79
CA PRO A 169 -6.40 18.61 6.60
C PRO A 169 -7.37 19.51 7.36
N PRO A 170 -8.60 19.69 6.85
CA PRO A 170 -9.65 20.37 7.60
C PRO A 170 -10.10 19.55 8.81
N ASP A 171 -10.65 20.22 9.83
CA ASP A 171 -11.13 19.58 11.07
C ASP A 171 -12.18 18.49 10.83
N SER A 172 -12.89 18.55 9.70
CA SER A 172 -13.93 17.57 9.33
C SER A 172 -13.39 16.22 8.85
N THR A 173 -12.09 16.12 8.61
CA THR A 173 -11.44 14.88 8.08
C THR A 173 -10.42 14.28 9.03
N VAL A 174 -10.23 14.86 10.21
CA VAL A 174 -9.38 14.32 11.27
C VAL A 174 -10.21 13.69 12.37
N GLN A 175 -9.63 12.71 13.03
CA GLN A 175 -10.22 12.00 14.17
C GLN A 175 -9.37 12.24 15.43
N ASP A 176 -9.95 12.06 16.60
CA ASP A 176 -9.21 12.00 17.85
C ASP A 176 -8.39 10.69 17.93
N GLU A 177 -7.28 10.73 18.65
CA GLU A 177 -6.29 9.64 18.66
C GLU A 177 -6.82 8.38 19.35
N ASP A 178 -7.66 8.51 20.37
CA ASP A 178 -8.25 7.36 21.08
C ASP A 178 -9.22 6.62 20.14
N THR A 179 -10.06 7.35 19.40
CA THR A 179 -10.93 6.77 18.38
C THR A 179 -10.12 6.08 17.27
N ILE A 180 -9.03 6.69 16.82
CA ILE A 180 -8.13 6.09 15.82
C ILE A 180 -7.59 4.76 16.30
N LEU A 181 -7.01 4.72 17.52
CA LEU A 181 -6.39 3.51 18.07
C LEU A 181 -7.40 2.40 18.32
N ALA A 182 -8.58 2.73 18.86
CA ALA A 182 -9.64 1.76 19.09
C ALA A 182 -10.09 1.13 17.77
N HIS A 183 -10.32 1.93 16.72
CA HIS A 183 -10.73 1.43 15.41
C HIS A 183 -9.59 0.69 14.69
N MET A 184 -8.32 1.06 14.88
CA MET A 184 -7.17 0.28 14.40
C MET A 184 -7.17 -1.14 14.99
N GLU A 185 -7.34 -1.25 16.31
CA GLU A 185 -7.38 -2.54 16.99
C GLU A 185 -8.58 -3.41 16.56
N GLU A 186 -9.76 -2.81 16.46
CA GLU A 186 -10.97 -3.47 15.97
C GLU A 186 -10.76 -3.98 14.53
N SER A 187 -10.24 -3.14 13.64
CA SER A 187 -9.98 -3.49 12.25
C SER A 187 -8.98 -4.63 12.11
N ILE A 188 -7.92 -4.65 12.94
CA ILE A 188 -6.97 -5.79 12.97
C ILE A 188 -7.70 -7.07 13.33
N ARG A 189 -8.45 -7.08 14.42
CA ARG A 189 -9.18 -8.27 14.91
C ARG A 189 -10.20 -8.78 13.90
N LYS A 190 -10.83 -7.89 13.13
CA LYS A 190 -11.88 -8.20 12.19
C LYS A 190 -11.35 -8.70 10.83
N PHE A 191 -10.23 -8.16 10.35
CA PHE A 191 -9.82 -8.35 8.96
C PHE A 191 -8.43 -8.96 8.77
N HIS A 192 -7.52 -8.85 9.76
CA HIS A 192 -6.17 -9.34 9.55
C HIS A 192 -6.12 -10.87 9.62
N ASP A 193 -5.74 -11.50 8.50
CA ASP A 193 -5.46 -12.93 8.45
C ASP A 193 -3.94 -13.13 8.25
N PRO A 194 -3.21 -13.67 9.26
CA PRO A 194 -1.77 -13.86 9.21
C PRO A 194 -1.34 -15.05 8.35
N ALA A 195 -2.27 -15.89 7.87
CA ALA A 195 -1.93 -17.07 7.06
C ALA A 195 -1.10 -16.70 5.84
N SER A 196 -0.13 -17.53 5.47
CA SER A 196 0.80 -17.27 4.37
C SER A 196 0.13 -17.08 3.01
N ASP A 197 -1.03 -17.69 2.81
CA ASP A 197 -1.84 -17.66 1.60
C ASP A 197 -3.09 -16.78 1.72
N SER A 198 -3.19 -15.98 2.79
CA SER A 198 -4.31 -15.09 3.01
C SER A 198 -4.62 -14.21 1.81
N MET A 199 -5.90 -14.04 1.52
CA MET A 199 -6.39 -13.10 0.52
C MET A 199 -6.56 -11.69 1.08
N GLN A 200 -6.54 -11.54 2.41
CA GLN A 200 -6.74 -10.25 3.08
C GLN A 200 -5.78 -10.07 4.25
N ARG A 201 -5.10 -8.94 4.26
CA ARG A 201 -4.27 -8.48 5.38
C ARG A 201 -4.58 -7.03 5.67
N LEU A 202 -4.39 -6.65 6.93
CA LEU A 202 -4.45 -5.25 7.34
C LEU A 202 -3.07 -4.79 7.79
N ALA A 203 -2.75 -3.52 7.50
CA ALA A 203 -1.62 -2.80 8.05
C ALA A 203 -2.10 -1.51 8.73
N LEU A 204 -1.31 -0.93 9.63
CA LEU A 204 -1.59 0.37 10.22
C LEU A 204 -0.80 1.45 9.50
N ALA A 205 -1.48 2.56 9.14
CA ALA A 205 -0.86 3.56 8.29
C ALA A 205 -1.24 5.01 8.67
N PRO A 206 -0.71 5.56 9.75
CA PRO A 206 -0.74 7.01 9.95
C PRO A 206 -0.27 7.73 8.70
N CYS A 207 -0.98 8.80 8.27
CA CYS A 207 -0.83 9.33 6.92
C CYS A 207 0.60 9.83 6.63
N SER A 208 1.15 10.68 7.51
CA SER A 208 2.47 11.30 7.33
C SER A 208 2.89 12.05 8.60
N PRO A 209 4.16 12.43 8.76
CA PRO A 209 4.60 13.23 9.91
C PRO A 209 3.89 14.59 10.06
N PHE A 210 3.37 15.15 8.98
CA PHE A 210 2.65 16.42 9.00
C PHE A 210 1.12 16.27 9.19
N SER A 211 0.60 15.06 9.30
CA SER A 211 -0.84 14.78 9.42
C SER A 211 -1.24 14.11 10.73
N VAL A 212 -0.27 13.64 11.51
CA VAL A 212 -0.49 12.98 12.81
C VAL A 212 0.49 13.52 13.85
N SER A 213 0.23 13.25 15.13
CA SER A 213 1.20 13.54 16.21
C SER A 213 2.26 12.42 16.32
N GLU A 214 3.40 12.72 16.95
CA GLU A 214 4.40 11.72 17.32
C GLU A 214 3.82 10.65 18.28
N ALA A 215 2.91 11.05 19.16
CA ALA A 215 2.22 10.13 20.06
C ALA A 215 1.36 9.11 19.29
N SER A 216 0.58 9.59 18.34
CA SER A 216 -0.23 8.73 17.46
C SER A 216 0.63 7.79 16.60
N MET A 217 1.76 8.28 16.05
CA MET A 217 2.70 7.48 15.29
C MET A 217 3.29 6.35 16.14
N ARG A 218 3.75 6.67 17.36
CA ARG A 218 4.30 5.71 18.34
C ARG A 218 3.26 4.67 18.74
N ALA A 219 2.05 5.11 19.09
CA ALA A 219 0.97 4.22 19.50
C ALA A 219 0.56 3.26 18.39
N ALA A 220 0.52 3.72 17.14
CA ALA A 220 0.28 2.86 15.99
C ALA A 220 1.39 1.81 15.80
N ALA A 221 2.67 2.19 15.98
CA ALA A 221 3.80 1.26 15.89
C ALA A 221 3.75 0.18 16.97
N GLU A 222 3.48 0.57 18.20
CA GLU A 222 3.33 -0.35 19.34
C GLU A 222 2.15 -1.31 19.14
N LEU A 223 1.00 -0.80 18.70
CA LEU A 223 -0.19 -1.59 18.41
C LEU A 223 0.08 -2.59 17.28
N GLY A 224 0.67 -2.13 16.17
CA GLY A 224 0.98 -2.99 15.04
C GLY A 224 1.89 -4.16 15.44
N ARG A 225 2.94 -3.90 16.21
CA ARG A 225 3.86 -4.94 16.68
C ARG A 225 3.22 -5.91 17.67
N ARG A 226 2.33 -5.41 18.54
CA ARG A 226 1.54 -6.27 19.44
C ARG A 226 0.73 -7.33 18.69
N TYR A 227 0.20 -6.96 17.54
CA TYR A 227 -0.63 -7.85 16.72
C TYR A 227 0.11 -8.48 15.54
N GLY A 228 1.39 -8.18 15.34
CA GLY A 228 2.18 -8.69 14.22
C GLY A 228 1.73 -8.19 12.84
N VAL A 229 1.10 -7.01 12.79
CA VAL A 229 0.70 -6.36 11.52
C VAL A 229 1.76 -5.35 11.08
N ARG A 230 1.88 -5.14 9.78
CA ARG A 230 2.86 -4.22 9.20
C ARG A 230 2.42 -2.76 9.34
N LEU A 231 3.41 -1.87 9.18
CA LEU A 231 3.27 -0.43 9.33
C LEU A 231 3.62 0.29 8.04
N HIS A 232 2.85 1.33 7.71
CA HIS A 232 3.04 2.11 6.49
C HIS A 232 2.80 3.60 6.73
N THR A 233 3.53 4.46 6.00
CA THR A 233 3.29 5.91 5.97
C THR A 233 3.92 6.52 4.72
N HIS A 234 3.54 7.77 4.38
CA HIS A 234 4.31 8.58 3.44
C HIS A 234 5.53 9.14 4.16
N LEU A 235 6.69 9.12 3.50
CA LEU A 235 7.91 9.70 4.06
C LEU A 235 8.87 10.18 2.98
N ALA A 236 9.46 11.34 3.23
CA ALA A 236 10.48 11.96 2.38
C ALA A 236 10.00 12.13 0.92
N GLU A 237 8.74 12.56 0.74
CA GLU A 237 8.13 12.73 -0.57
C GLU A 237 8.52 14.07 -1.22
N THR A 238 8.52 15.15 -0.44
CA THR A 238 8.80 16.52 -0.94
C THR A 238 9.71 17.30 0.00
N ALA A 239 10.36 18.36 -0.51
CA ALA A 239 11.14 19.26 0.32
C ALA A 239 10.27 19.97 1.38
N ASP A 240 9.00 20.24 1.06
CA ASP A 240 8.06 20.87 2.01
C ASP A 240 7.88 20.01 3.28
N GLU A 241 7.98 18.69 3.18
CA GLU A 241 7.94 17.78 4.33
C GLU A 241 9.18 17.92 5.22
N ASP A 242 10.38 18.02 4.60
CA ASP A 242 11.61 18.29 5.33
C ASP A 242 11.52 19.61 6.10
N GLU A 243 11.08 20.69 5.42
CA GLU A 243 10.91 22.02 6.01
C GLU A 243 9.90 21.98 7.16
N TYR A 244 8.77 21.28 6.98
CA TYR A 244 7.76 21.10 8.03
C TYR A 244 8.34 20.37 9.25
N CYS A 245 9.02 19.24 9.06
CA CYS A 245 9.57 18.46 10.16
C CYS A 245 10.68 19.22 10.90
N LEU A 246 11.53 19.95 10.20
CA LEU A 246 12.56 20.81 10.81
C LEU A 246 11.94 21.95 11.63
N ALA A 247 10.88 22.59 11.12
CA ALA A 247 10.19 23.67 11.82
C ALA A 247 9.41 23.17 13.05
N MET A 248 8.68 22.03 12.91
CA MET A 248 7.78 21.52 13.95
C MET A 248 8.50 20.68 15.01
N TYR A 249 9.43 19.84 14.58
CA TYR A 249 10.08 18.82 15.42
C TYR A 249 11.57 19.06 15.63
N HIS A 250 12.19 20.01 14.92
CA HIS A 250 13.65 20.25 14.88
C HIS A 250 14.45 19.01 14.44
N ARG A 251 13.84 18.15 13.64
CA ARG A 251 14.38 16.87 13.14
C ARG A 251 13.94 16.62 11.71
N ARG A 252 14.75 15.88 10.95
CA ARG A 252 14.35 15.40 9.63
C ARG A 252 13.28 14.31 9.72
N PRO A 253 12.49 14.08 8.65
CA PRO A 253 11.40 13.09 8.67
C PRO A 253 11.82 11.70 9.16
N LEU A 254 12.93 11.13 8.69
CA LEU A 254 13.36 9.81 9.13
C LEU A 254 13.71 9.77 10.62
N GLN A 255 14.32 10.81 11.16
CA GLN A 255 14.63 10.89 12.59
C GLN A 255 13.36 10.89 13.45
N VAL A 256 12.30 11.55 12.98
CA VAL A 256 10.98 11.48 13.66
C VAL A 256 10.47 10.03 13.66
N MET A 257 10.67 9.28 12.57
CA MET A 257 10.29 7.85 12.52
C MET A 257 11.12 6.99 13.46
N GLU A 258 12.43 7.23 13.56
CA GLU A 258 13.31 6.54 14.51
C GLU A 258 12.85 6.78 15.97
N ASP A 259 12.60 8.03 16.34
CA ASP A 259 12.22 8.42 17.72
C ASP A 259 10.81 7.92 18.12
N THR A 260 9.92 7.72 17.13
CA THR A 260 8.59 7.15 17.36
C THR A 260 8.55 5.63 17.24
N GLY A 261 9.69 5.01 16.90
CA GLY A 261 9.79 3.58 16.68
C GLY A 261 9.09 3.11 15.40
N PHE A 262 8.74 4.01 14.49
CA PHE A 262 8.07 3.70 13.23
C PHE A 262 9.09 3.36 12.12
N ILE A 263 10.02 2.45 12.43
CA ILE A 263 11.12 2.00 11.58
C ILE A 263 11.41 0.50 11.86
N GLY A 264 11.82 -0.26 10.85
CA GLY A 264 12.13 -1.70 11.00
C GLY A 264 11.69 -2.52 9.80
N SER A 265 11.98 -3.82 9.80
CA SER A 265 11.62 -4.75 8.72
C SER A 265 10.10 -5.00 8.58
N ASP A 266 9.33 -4.58 9.55
CA ASP A 266 7.87 -4.57 9.55
C ASP A 266 7.27 -3.28 8.96
N VAL A 267 8.10 -2.31 8.57
CA VAL A 267 7.72 -0.98 8.09
C VAL A 267 8.09 -0.79 6.63
N TRP A 268 7.24 -0.10 5.87
CA TRP A 268 7.62 0.44 4.57
C TRP A 268 7.06 1.86 4.38
N TYR A 269 7.83 2.70 3.68
CA TYR A 269 7.44 4.08 3.37
C TYR A 269 7.10 4.25 1.91
N ALA A 270 6.14 5.11 1.59
CA ALA A 270 5.90 5.55 0.23
C ALA A 270 6.82 6.72 -0.13
N HIS A 271 7.20 6.78 -1.41
CA HIS A 271 7.98 7.81 -2.09
C HIS A 271 9.50 7.75 -1.85
N GLY A 272 10.00 8.09 -0.66
CA GLY A 272 11.41 7.98 -0.30
C GLY A 272 12.39 8.78 -1.17
N ILE A 273 12.02 10.00 -1.59
CA ILE A 273 12.82 10.81 -2.54
C ILE A 273 13.96 11.56 -1.83
N PHE A 274 13.65 12.18 -0.69
CA PHE A 274 14.53 13.13 -0.01
C PHE A 274 15.37 12.52 1.12
N PHE A 275 15.80 11.27 0.98
CA PHE A 275 16.73 10.67 1.95
C PHE A 275 18.18 11.06 1.65
N THR A 276 18.94 11.36 2.71
CA THR A 276 20.39 11.53 2.67
C THR A 276 21.10 10.17 2.58
N ASP A 277 22.41 10.17 2.30
CA ASP A 277 23.20 8.93 2.25
C ASP A 277 23.20 8.18 3.59
N ASP A 278 23.21 8.89 4.72
CA ASP A 278 23.19 8.26 6.04
C ASP A 278 21.80 7.72 6.39
N GLU A 279 20.76 8.40 5.94
CA GLU A 279 19.38 7.89 6.06
C GLU A 279 19.16 6.61 5.23
N LEU A 280 19.71 6.53 4.01
CA LEU A 280 19.69 5.29 3.22
C LEU A 280 20.41 4.13 3.91
N LYS A 281 21.59 4.39 4.53
CA LYS A 281 22.27 3.37 5.33
C LYS A 281 21.45 2.91 6.54
N THR A 282 20.70 3.82 7.15
CA THR A 282 19.79 3.49 8.25
C THR A 282 18.66 2.60 7.77
N LEU A 283 18.02 2.92 6.64
CA LEU A 283 16.97 2.07 6.03
C LEU A 283 17.50 0.66 5.71
N ALA A 284 18.68 0.56 5.12
CA ALA A 284 19.34 -0.72 4.83
C ALA A 284 19.60 -1.53 6.11
N ARG A 285 20.16 -0.89 7.14
CA ARG A 285 20.46 -1.53 8.44
C ARG A 285 19.23 -2.03 9.18
N THR A 286 18.11 -1.30 9.07
CA THR A 286 16.85 -1.64 9.75
C THR A 286 15.95 -2.56 8.94
N GLY A 287 16.23 -2.73 7.65
CA GLY A 287 15.38 -3.50 6.72
C GLY A 287 14.05 -2.81 6.40
N THR A 288 13.97 -1.49 6.59
CA THR A 288 12.77 -0.71 6.28
C THR A 288 12.60 -0.59 4.78
N GLY A 289 11.42 -0.95 4.26
CA GLY A 289 11.13 -0.99 2.83
C GLY A 289 10.69 0.35 2.25
N ILE A 290 10.80 0.47 0.91
CA ILE A 290 10.32 1.65 0.16
C ILE A 290 9.36 1.22 -0.95
N ALA A 291 8.18 1.83 -0.97
CA ALA A 291 7.26 1.78 -2.10
C ALA A 291 7.61 2.90 -3.08
N HIS A 292 8.22 2.56 -4.20
CA HIS A 292 8.54 3.52 -5.25
C HIS A 292 7.28 3.95 -6.00
N CYS A 293 7.00 5.26 -6.03
CA CYS A 293 5.78 5.85 -6.59
C CYS A 293 6.08 6.76 -7.80
N PRO A 294 6.67 6.26 -8.91
CA PRO A 294 7.19 7.10 -9.98
C PRO A 294 6.12 7.97 -10.65
N SER A 295 4.93 7.45 -10.87
CA SER A 295 3.84 8.21 -11.51
C SER A 295 3.38 9.38 -10.65
N SER A 296 3.21 9.16 -9.34
CA SER A 296 2.87 10.21 -8.38
C SER A 296 3.97 11.26 -8.28
N ASN A 297 5.23 10.82 -8.15
CA ASN A 297 6.39 11.70 -8.04
C ASN A 297 6.54 12.61 -9.26
N MET A 298 6.34 12.07 -10.48
CA MET A 298 6.35 12.85 -11.72
C MET A 298 5.17 13.82 -11.79
N ARG A 299 3.98 13.36 -11.40
CA ARG A 299 2.76 14.17 -11.44
C ARG A 299 2.82 15.39 -10.51
N LEU A 300 3.35 15.22 -9.32
CA LEU A 300 3.48 16.27 -8.30
C LEU A 300 4.78 17.08 -8.43
N GLY A 301 5.69 16.66 -9.30
CA GLY A 301 7.01 17.29 -9.42
C GLY A 301 7.87 17.11 -8.17
N SER A 302 7.63 16.02 -7.41
CA SER A 302 8.32 15.77 -6.13
C SER A 302 9.81 15.53 -6.29
N GLY A 303 10.22 14.84 -7.36
CA GLY A 303 11.63 14.53 -7.63
C GLY A 303 11.86 13.10 -8.11
N ILE A 304 13.10 12.66 -8.14
CA ILE A 304 13.52 11.33 -8.58
C ILE A 304 14.04 10.56 -7.37
N CYS A 305 13.37 9.44 -7.07
CA CYS A 305 13.79 8.52 -6.02
C CYS A 305 15.10 7.80 -6.40
N ARG A 306 15.98 7.63 -5.44
CA ARG A 306 17.31 7.01 -5.58
C ARG A 306 17.23 5.47 -5.61
N VAL A 307 16.35 4.91 -6.46
CA VAL A 307 16.01 3.48 -6.49
C VAL A 307 17.24 2.60 -6.71
N ARG A 308 18.14 2.99 -7.63
CA ARG A 308 19.35 2.21 -7.91
C ARG A 308 20.22 2.05 -6.67
N GLU A 309 20.47 3.14 -5.98
CA GLU A 309 21.28 3.14 -4.76
C GLU A 309 20.59 2.35 -3.63
N MET A 310 19.26 2.46 -3.50
CA MET A 310 18.50 1.66 -2.54
C MET A 310 18.64 0.16 -2.82
N LEU A 311 18.55 -0.25 -4.07
CA LEU A 311 18.74 -1.65 -4.47
C LEU A 311 20.18 -2.13 -4.19
N ASP A 312 21.20 -1.31 -4.49
CA ASP A 312 22.61 -1.64 -4.24
C ASP A 312 22.91 -1.76 -2.73
N LEU A 313 22.17 -1.05 -1.87
CA LEU A 313 22.23 -1.15 -0.42
C LEU A 313 21.37 -2.29 0.16
N GLY A 314 20.59 -2.98 -0.66
CA GLY A 314 19.67 -4.05 -0.23
C GLY A 314 18.45 -3.57 0.53
N ILE A 315 18.02 -2.32 0.31
CA ILE A 315 16.75 -1.79 0.86
C ILE A 315 15.58 -2.47 0.14
N PRO A 316 14.63 -3.09 0.88
CA PRO A 316 13.49 -3.78 0.29
C PRO A 316 12.57 -2.87 -0.53
#